data_75cc2d14e1b4e0554bf3dfc15dfc4576
#
_entry.id   75cc2d14e1b4e0554bf3dfc15dfc4576
#
_cell.length_a   1.000
_cell.length_b   1.000
_cell.length_c   1.000
_cell.angle_alpha   90.00
_cell.angle_beta   90.00
_cell.angle_gamma   90.00
#
_symmetry.space_group_name_H-M   'P 1'
#
loop_
_entity.id
_entity.type
_entity.pdbx_description
1 polymer ?
#
loop_
_entity_poly.entity_id
_entity_poly.type
_entity_poly.pdbx_seq_one_letter_code
_entity_poly.pdbx_strand_id
1 'polypeptide(L)'
;GSIPEFNPENVLNGPTSYTFYRPIVYQDSDREGVYYHGMVRLGISTERIIQEIRNSRETLIRQTAIIAFGAIGLGIVGAVLLATIIIIPIRRLVKGVAKIRDTEDKEALKGHEIEVRTRDEISELAETVNQMTKGLVNAAAANKDLIIGKEIQKMFIPLEEDQRGRKLTTADLKTEQANFFGYYEGAKGVSGDYFDYMELTTGKYAIIKCDVAGKGVAASLIMVEVATIFRNYFNEWLTTQRRKDAIAAGKGVKRQEEDPNLEELVYGINRLVQERGFQGRFAALIVVLLDIRNGKTVMCNAGDNLVHLFNSEQHGMETKTLPEAPAAGVFPNDLVEMQSGFKRIPHMLKTEDMLLLFTDGLEEAQRSFRNEDFEPIVCREPGLEEGQEHGTHTVGMDNEEFGIPRVYTVVNSLMEHKSYKLYKYHNPIENEELEFDFSSCEGTIEEVVIAMVAVEKVFRMYPDPSAGPQDVVVVDTKIAEFLKKHFLQYENYFHHPIEEKTDQPEYVRFSHIKEDEQYDDLTVLGIKKK
;
A
#
# COMPACT_ATOMS: atom_id res chain seq x y z
N GLY A 1 -92.32 33.67 -43.75
CA GLY A 1 -90.96 33.68 -43.17
C GLY A 1 -90.87 32.61 -42.12
N SER A 2 -89.85 31.77 -42.19
CA SER A 2 -89.56 30.72 -41.20
C SER A 2 -89.31 31.38 -39.81
N ILE A 3 -89.98 30.88 -38.82
CA ILE A 3 -89.73 31.26 -37.45
C ILE A 3 -88.29 30.81 -37.13
N PRO A 4 -87.37 31.71 -36.61
CA PRO A 4 -86.03 31.32 -36.25
C PRO A 4 -86.06 30.26 -35.13
N GLU A 5 -85.43 29.18 -35.33
CA GLU A 5 -85.29 28.10 -34.33
C GLU A 5 -84.46 28.62 -33.11
N PHE A 6 -84.97 28.43 -31.91
CA PHE A 6 -84.29 28.86 -30.69
C PHE A 6 -83.04 27.94 -30.46
N ASN A 7 -81.84 28.54 -30.56
CA ASN A 7 -80.63 27.83 -30.26
C ASN A 7 -80.07 28.29 -28.86
N PRO A 8 -80.14 27.42 -27.88
CA PRO A 8 -79.67 27.75 -26.51
C PRO A 8 -78.17 28.12 -26.40
N GLU A 9 -77.34 27.65 -27.35
CA GLU A 9 -75.91 27.95 -27.37
C GLU A 9 -75.59 29.44 -27.68
N ASN A 10 -76.50 30.10 -28.38
CA ASN A 10 -76.36 31.50 -28.78
C ASN A 10 -77.02 32.49 -27.83
N VAL A 11 -77.52 32.04 -26.67
CA VAL A 11 -78.24 32.93 -25.72
C VAL A 11 -77.32 34.10 -25.19
N LEU A 12 -76.05 33.87 -25.05
CA LEU A 12 -75.10 34.88 -24.57
C LEU A 12 -74.82 36.01 -25.58
N ASN A 13 -74.95 35.72 -26.90
CA ASN A 13 -74.70 36.66 -28.01
C ASN A 13 -75.95 36.96 -28.82
N GLY A 14 -77.07 36.44 -28.39
CA GLY A 14 -78.37 36.61 -29.05
C GLY A 14 -79.16 37.84 -28.62
N PRO A 15 -80.35 38.07 -29.11
CA PRO A 15 -81.19 39.17 -28.73
C PRO A 15 -81.59 39.13 -27.26
N THR A 16 -81.67 40.28 -26.62
CA THR A 16 -81.97 40.42 -25.17
C THR A 16 -83.42 40.07 -24.82
N SER A 17 -84.24 39.78 -25.83
CA SER A 17 -85.65 39.33 -25.65
C SER A 17 -86.04 38.38 -26.76
N TYR A 18 -86.74 37.34 -26.43
CA TYR A 18 -87.37 36.42 -27.34
C TYR A 18 -88.90 36.61 -27.24
N THR A 19 -89.53 36.68 -28.38
CA THR A 19 -91.03 36.78 -28.46
C THR A 19 -91.57 35.52 -29.08
N PHE A 20 -92.35 34.81 -28.31
CA PHE A 20 -93.06 33.59 -28.81
C PHE A 20 -94.47 33.96 -29.18
N TYR A 21 -94.91 33.42 -30.31
CA TYR A 21 -96.23 33.66 -30.83
C TYR A 21 -96.98 32.34 -30.85
N ARG A 22 -98.24 32.35 -30.32
CA ARG A 22 -99.16 31.22 -30.43
C ARG A 22 -100.50 31.69 -31.00
N PRO A 23 -100.90 31.23 -32.18
CA PRO A 23 -102.19 31.55 -32.72
C PRO A 23 -103.32 30.94 -31.88
N ILE A 24 -104.35 31.73 -31.59
CA ILE A 24 -105.59 31.26 -31.00
C ILE A 24 -106.51 30.94 -32.20
N VAL A 25 -106.80 29.69 -32.43
CA VAL A 25 -107.67 29.23 -33.49
C VAL A 25 -108.90 28.68 -32.82
N TYR A 26 -110.00 29.03 -33.42
CA TYR A 26 -111.33 28.53 -33.03
C TYR A 26 -111.87 27.61 -34.16
N GLN A 27 -112.37 26.48 -33.79
CA GLN A 27 -113.02 25.57 -34.67
C GLN A 27 -114.53 25.50 -34.31
N ASP A 28 -115.38 25.96 -35.22
CA ASP A 28 -116.85 25.90 -35.03
C ASP A 28 -117.28 24.46 -35.29
N SER A 29 -118.13 23.92 -34.41
CA SER A 29 -118.61 22.56 -34.49
C SER A 29 -119.59 22.32 -35.71
N ASP A 30 -120.12 23.40 -36.29
CA ASP A 30 -121.12 23.33 -37.35
C ASP A 30 -120.60 23.74 -38.75
N ARG A 31 -119.33 24.12 -38.87
CA ARG A 31 -118.72 24.47 -40.18
C ARG A 31 -117.24 23.97 -40.22
N GLU A 32 -116.87 23.24 -41.29
CA GLU A 32 -115.48 22.78 -41.52
C GLU A 32 -114.56 23.96 -41.83
N GLY A 33 -114.26 24.73 -40.81
CA GLY A 33 -113.34 25.84 -40.93
C GLY A 33 -112.60 26.18 -39.58
N VAL A 34 -111.30 26.31 -39.64
CA VAL A 34 -110.54 26.82 -38.53
C VAL A 34 -110.42 28.33 -38.67
N TYR A 35 -111.01 29.05 -37.73
CA TYR A 35 -110.99 30.53 -37.74
C TYR A 35 -109.89 31.06 -36.78
N TYR A 36 -109.13 31.97 -37.30
CA TYR A 36 -108.13 32.70 -36.50
C TYR A 36 -108.83 33.71 -35.59
N HIS A 37 -108.69 33.57 -34.30
CA HIS A 37 -109.32 34.42 -33.30
C HIS A 37 -108.43 35.48 -32.73
N GLY A 38 -107.12 35.25 -32.83
CA GLY A 38 -106.14 36.14 -32.31
C GLY A 38 -104.77 35.47 -32.10
N MET A 39 -103.81 36.17 -31.54
CA MET A 39 -102.49 35.67 -31.28
C MET A 39 -102.10 36.03 -29.87
N VAL A 40 -101.64 35.03 -29.11
CA VAL A 40 -100.94 35.26 -27.82
C VAL A 40 -99.47 35.54 -28.10
N ARG A 41 -99.03 36.66 -27.67
CA ARG A 41 -97.63 37.05 -27.74
C ARG A 41 -97.03 36.97 -26.35
N LEU A 42 -95.99 36.13 -26.13
CA LEU A 42 -95.22 36.04 -24.86
C LEU A 42 -93.83 36.57 -25.12
N GLY A 43 -93.46 37.67 -24.49
CA GLY A 43 -92.10 38.23 -24.49
C GLY A 43 -91.33 37.75 -23.26
N ILE A 44 -90.24 37.11 -23.51
CA ILE A 44 -89.33 36.69 -22.46
C ILE A 44 -88.03 37.50 -22.59
N SER A 45 -87.65 38.26 -21.56
CA SER A 45 -86.39 38.96 -21.53
C SER A 45 -85.32 37.98 -21.04
N THR A 46 -84.24 37.85 -21.79
CA THR A 46 -83.02 37.09 -21.39
C THR A 46 -81.98 37.95 -20.72
N GLU A 47 -82.22 39.24 -20.63
CA GLU A 47 -81.24 40.23 -20.09
C GLU A 47 -80.74 39.88 -18.67
N ARG A 48 -81.71 39.50 -17.82
CA ARG A 48 -81.36 39.11 -16.43
C ARG A 48 -80.54 37.80 -16.38
N ILE A 49 -80.89 36.84 -17.25
CA ILE A 49 -80.12 35.58 -17.31
C ILE A 49 -78.71 35.81 -17.83
N ILE A 50 -78.58 36.62 -18.91
CA ILE A 50 -77.22 36.98 -19.43
C ILE A 50 -76.41 37.75 -18.39
N GLN A 51 -77.06 38.63 -17.64
CA GLN A 51 -76.39 39.39 -16.61
C GLN A 51 -75.92 38.50 -15.41
N GLU A 52 -76.74 37.53 -15.00
CA GLU A 52 -76.38 36.53 -14.00
C GLU A 52 -75.24 35.62 -14.45
N ILE A 53 -75.26 35.19 -15.72
CA ILE A 53 -74.17 34.38 -16.30
C ILE A 53 -72.90 35.18 -16.38
N ARG A 54 -72.91 36.45 -16.79
CA ARG A 54 -71.69 37.30 -16.78
C ARG A 54 -71.16 37.50 -15.40
N ASN A 55 -72.01 37.82 -14.43
CA ASN A 55 -71.56 37.98 -13.02
C ASN A 55 -70.99 36.69 -12.44
N SER A 56 -71.60 35.55 -12.74
CA SER A 56 -71.13 34.25 -12.33
C SER A 56 -69.74 33.93 -12.95
N ARG A 57 -69.60 34.21 -14.27
CA ARG A 57 -68.37 34.04 -15.00
C ARG A 57 -67.21 34.92 -14.41
N GLU A 58 -67.53 36.19 -14.20
CA GLU A 58 -66.53 37.09 -13.57
C GLU A 58 -66.14 36.67 -12.15
N THR A 59 -67.12 36.21 -11.38
CA THR A 59 -66.87 35.66 -10.04
C THR A 59 -66.00 34.39 -10.09
N LEU A 60 -66.32 33.47 -11.00
CA LEU A 60 -65.52 32.26 -11.20
C LEU A 60 -64.11 32.58 -11.67
N ILE A 61 -63.92 33.48 -12.64
CA ILE A 61 -62.60 33.89 -13.13
C ILE A 61 -61.80 34.51 -11.96
N ARG A 62 -62.42 35.39 -11.17
CA ARG A 62 -61.76 36.02 -10.01
C ARG A 62 -61.37 34.99 -8.93
N GLN A 63 -62.27 34.05 -8.62
CA GLN A 63 -61.99 32.98 -7.67
C GLN A 63 -60.86 32.04 -8.16
N THR A 64 -60.96 31.64 -9.44
CA THR A 64 -59.92 30.79 -10.07
C THR A 64 -58.56 31.51 -10.09
N ALA A 65 -58.54 32.80 -10.43
CA ALA A 65 -57.31 33.60 -10.40
C ALA A 65 -56.72 33.69 -9.00
N ILE A 66 -57.52 33.92 -7.96
CA ILE A 66 -57.06 33.95 -6.59
C ILE A 66 -56.44 32.61 -6.14
N ILE A 67 -57.12 31.50 -6.47
CA ILE A 67 -56.64 30.16 -6.18
C ILE A 67 -55.34 29.88 -6.94
N ALA A 68 -55.26 30.23 -8.23
CA ALA A 68 -54.08 30.03 -9.06
C ALA A 68 -52.86 30.84 -8.53
N PHE A 69 -53.05 32.10 -8.23
CA PHE A 69 -52.01 32.94 -7.63
C PHE A 69 -51.60 32.45 -6.23
N GLY A 70 -52.53 31.96 -5.43
CA GLY A 70 -52.28 31.36 -4.13
C GLY A 70 -51.43 30.06 -4.27
N ALA A 71 -51.81 29.21 -5.20
CA ALA A 71 -51.08 27.97 -5.49
C ALA A 71 -49.65 28.22 -6.02
N ILE A 72 -49.48 29.20 -6.92
CA ILE A 72 -48.16 29.61 -7.41
C ILE A 72 -47.31 30.18 -6.26
N GLY A 73 -47.87 31.05 -5.43
CA GLY A 73 -47.18 31.59 -4.27
C GLY A 73 -46.73 30.52 -3.28
N LEU A 74 -47.62 29.55 -3.00
CA LEU A 74 -47.29 28.42 -2.12
C LEU A 74 -46.21 27.51 -2.75
N GLY A 75 -46.27 27.29 -4.05
CA GLY A 75 -45.27 26.54 -4.82
C GLY A 75 -43.87 27.19 -4.77
N ILE A 76 -43.80 28.53 -4.91
CA ILE A 76 -42.56 29.30 -4.79
C ILE A 76 -41.99 29.19 -3.37
N VAL A 77 -42.82 29.37 -2.34
CA VAL A 77 -42.42 29.21 -0.94
C VAL A 77 -41.90 27.79 -0.66
N GLY A 78 -42.60 26.75 -1.16
CA GLY A 78 -42.17 25.35 -1.06
C GLY A 78 -40.85 25.09 -1.76
N ALA A 79 -40.64 25.65 -2.94
CA ALA A 79 -39.39 25.52 -3.69
C ALA A 79 -38.21 26.20 -2.96
N VAL A 80 -38.41 27.39 -2.40
CA VAL A 80 -37.40 28.12 -1.60
C VAL A 80 -37.06 27.34 -0.32
N LEU A 81 -38.06 26.81 0.38
CA LEU A 81 -37.85 25.97 1.55
C LEU A 81 -37.06 24.71 1.22
N LEU A 82 -37.43 24.00 0.15
CA LEU A 82 -36.70 22.80 -0.31
C LEU A 82 -35.26 23.14 -0.68
N ALA A 83 -35.04 24.25 -1.37
CA ALA A 83 -33.69 24.68 -1.75
C ALA A 83 -32.84 25.03 -0.52
N THR A 84 -33.38 25.69 0.47
CA THR A 84 -32.65 26.11 1.67
C THR A 84 -32.40 24.98 2.65
N ILE A 85 -33.34 24.08 2.83
CA ILE A 85 -33.27 23.01 3.83
C ILE A 85 -32.54 21.77 3.30
N ILE A 86 -32.66 21.45 2.00
CA ILE A 86 -32.13 20.20 1.42
C ILE A 86 -31.01 20.48 0.42
N ILE A 87 -31.28 21.24 -0.63
CA ILE A 87 -30.36 21.36 -1.78
C ILE A 87 -29.05 22.08 -1.39
N ILE A 88 -29.14 23.18 -0.67
CA ILE A 88 -27.96 23.96 -0.28
C ILE A 88 -27.06 23.18 0.67
N PRO A 89 -27.58 22.55 1.75
CA PRO A 89 -26.76 21.70 2.64
C PRO A 89 -26.10 20.53 1.90
N ILE A 90 -26.82 19.80 1.07
CA ILE A 90 -26.25 18.71 0.27
C ILE A 90 -25.12 19.22 -0.66
N ARG A 91 -25.31 20.35 -1.34
CA ARG A 91 -24.26 20.93 -2.18
C ARG A 91 -23.02 21.33 -1.40
N ARG A 92 -23.18 21.82 -0.16
CA ARG A 92 -22.05 22.15 0.72
C ARG A 92 -21.30 20.88 1.11
N LEU A 93 -22.01 19.82 1.47
CA LEU A 93 -21.44 18.52 1.80
C LEU A 93 -20.68 17.94 0.63
N VAL A 94 -21.27 17.89 -0.57
CA VAL A 94 -20.60 17.39 -1.79
C VAL A 94 -19.34 18.19 -2.10
N LYS A 95 -19.38 19.52 -2.00
CA LYS A 95 -18.17 20.36 -2.20
C LYS A 95 -17.09 20.09 -1.14
N GLY A 96 -17.50 19.90 0.11
CA GLY A 96 -16.56 19.56 1.18
C GLY A 96 -15.90 18.21 0.97
N VAL A 97 -16.67 17.17 0.61
CA VAL A 97 -16.16 15.83 0.29
C VAL A 97 -15.26 15.87 -0.95
N ALA A 98 -15.64 16.60 -2.00
CA ALA A 98 -14.80 16.78 -3.18
C ALA A 98 -13.44 17.44 -2.81
N LYS A 99 -13.45 18.46 -1.96
CA LYS A 99 -12.21 19.08 -1.46
C LYS A 99 -11.35 18.09 -0.68
N ILE A 100 -11.96 17.24 0.17
CA ILE A 100 -11.22 16.20 0.92
C ILE A 100 -10.59 15.19 -0.07
N ARG A 101 -11.33 14.78 -1.11
CA ARG A 101 -10.83 13.88 -2.14
C ARG A 101 -9.65 14.48 -2.90
N ASP A 102 -9.80 15.71 -3.39
CA ASP A 102 -8.89 16.37 -4.33
C ASP A 102 -7.66 16.99 -3.64
N THR A 103 -7.63 17.05 -2.30
CA THR A 103 -6.45 17.50 -1.55
C THR A 103 -5.45 16.35 -1.43
N GLU A 104 -4.28 16.47 -2.05
CA GLU A 104 -3.22 15.46 -1.99
C GLU A 104 -2.63 15.36 -0.58
N ASP A 105 -2.15 16.45 -0.04
CA ASP A 105 -1.67 16.52 1.35
C ASP A 105 -2.83 16.61 2.34
N LYS A 106 -3.18 15.47 2.97
CA LYS A 106 -4.30 15.39 3.91
C LYS A 106 -4.06 16.22 5.20
N GLU A 107 -2.82 16.54 5.55
CA GLU A 107 -2.52 17.45 6.67
C GLU A 107 -3.04 18.87 6.42
N ALA A 108 -3.06 19.33 5.16
CA ALA A 108 -3.63 20.63 4.79
C ALA A 108 -5.13 20.75 5.08
N LEU A 109 -5.81 19.62 5.34
CA LEU A 109 -7.20 19.60 5.79
C LEU A 109 -7.38 19.85 7.30
N LYS A 110 -6.30 20.05 8.05
CA LYS A 110 -6.35 20.32 9.49
C LYS A 110 -7.20 21.56 9.77
N GLY A 111 -8.26 21.37 10.57
CA GLY A 111 -9.23 22.43 10.87
C GLY A 111 -10.28 22.69 9.78
N HIS A 112 -10.29 21.90 8.69
CA HIS A 112 -11.35 21.98 7.70
C HIS A 112 -12.57 21.22 8.20
N GLU A 113 -13.68 21.94 8.41
CA GLU A 113 -14.97 21.37 8.81
C GLU A 113 -16.05 21.76 7.81
N ILE A 114 -16.90 20.80 7.47
CA ILE A 114 -18.08 21.01 6.63
C ILE A 114 -19.20 21.47 7.55
N GLU A 115 -19.50 22.78 7.53
CA GLU A 115 -20.61 23.34 8.31
C GLU A 115 -21.95 23.15 7.60
N VAL A 116 -22.82 22.35 8.19
CA VAL A 116 -24.21 22.15 7.78
C VAL A 116 -25.10 22.53 8.96
N ARG A 117 -26.03 23.48 8.75
CA ARG A 117 -26.90 23.99 9.81
C ARG A 117 -28.32 23.45 9.67
N THR A 118 -28.45 22.14 9.51
CA THR A 118 -29.72 21.42 9.58
C THR A 118 -29.80 20.66 10.90
N ARG A 119 -30.99 20.20 11.30
CA ARG A 119 -31.19 19.38 12.50
C ARG A 119 -31.76 18.02 12.12
N ASP A 120 -31.19 17.43 11.10
CA ASP A 120 -31.62 16.19 10.48
C ASP A 120 -30.41 15.31 10.15
N GLU A 121 -30.63 14.23 9.43
CA GLU A 121 -29.64 13.24 9.01
C GLU A 121 -28.51 13.84 8.16
N ILE A 122 -28.76 14.98 7.51
CA ILE A 122 -27.74 15.69 6.71
C ILE A 122 -26.68 16.32 7.64
N SER A 123 -27.11 16.85 8.80
CA SER A 123 -26.17 17.34 9.82
C SER A 123 -25.35 16.21 10.44
N GLU A 124 -25.97 15.07 10.74
CA GLU A 124 -25.29 13.89 11.27
C GLU A 124 -24.27 13.34 10.27
N LEU A 125 -24.65 13.29 8.98
CA LEU A 125 -23.73 12.90 7.92
C LEU A 125 -22.53 13.85 7.80
N ALA A 126 -22.76 15.17 7.88
CA ALA A 126 -21.69 16.15 7.85
C ALA A 126 -20.73 16.00 9.05
N GLU A 127 -21.25 15.70 10.23
CA GLU A 127 -20.44 15.44 11.43
C GLU A 127 -19.62 14.16 11.28
N THR A 128 -20.22 13.08 10.74
CA THR A 128 -19.52 11.83 10.45
C THR A 128 -18.37 12.05 9.45
N VAL A 129 -18.61 12.80 8.37
CA VAL A 129 -17.56 13.16 7.40
C VAL A 129 -16.46 14.00 8.05
N ASN A 130 -16.80 14.94 8.93
CA ASN A 130 -15.81 15.72 9.67
C ASN A 130 -14.96 14.84 10.61
N GLN A 131 -15.56 13.87 11.29
CA GLN A 131 -14.83 12.90 12.12
C GLN A 131 -13.91 12.03 11.28
N MET A 132 -14.38 11.54 10.13
CA MET A 132 -13.52 10.82 9.16
C MET A 132 -12.36 11.70 8.69
N THR A 133 -12.61 12.96 8.38
CA THR A 133 -11.56 13.90 7.96
C THR A 133 -10.50 14.10 9.03
N LYS A 134 -10.92 14.25 10.30
CA LYS A 134 -9.99 14.31 11.44
C LYS A 134 -9.15 13.02 11.55
N GLY A 135 -9.78 11.87 11.37
CA GLY A 135 -9.08 10.58 11.31
C GLY A 135 -8.04 10.51 10.19
N LEU A 136 -8.40 10.95 8.97
CA LEU A 136 -7.49 11.01 7.83
C LEU A 136 -6.31 11.96 8.05
N VAL A 137 -6.54 13.14 8.63
CA VAL A 137 -5.47 14.10 8.96
C VAL A 137 -4.52 13.52 9.99
N ASN A 138 -5.03 12.89 11.04
CA ASN A 138 -4.19 12.25 12.06
C ASN A 138 -3.39 11.07 11.49
N ALA A 139 -4.00 10.26 10.63
CA ALA A 139 -3.30 9.16 9.96
C ALA A 139 -2.22 9.68 9.00
N ALA A 140 -2.47 10.77 8.27
CA ALA A 140 -1.48 11.38 7.39
C ALA A 140 -0.29 11.95 8.18
N ALA A 141 -0.54 12.64 9.30
CA ALA A 141 0.51 13.13 10.18
C ALA A 141 1.36 11.99 10.76
N ALA A 142 0.72 10.93 11.27
CA ALA A 142 1.42 9.75 11.79
C ALA A 142 2.26 9.05 10.70
N ASN A 143 1.73 8.95 9.47
CA ASN A 143 2.48 8.38 8.36
C ASN A 143 3.71 9.21 7.97
N LYS A 144 3.58 10.53 8.01
CA LYS A 144 4.71 11.45 7.76
C LYS A 144 5.80 11.32 8.82
N ASP A 145 5.42 11.21 10.10
CA ASP A 145 6.38 10.97 11.18
C ASP A 145 7.09 9.62 11.01
N LEU A 146 6.40 8.57 10.54
CA LEU A 146 7.00 7.29 10.22
C LEU A 146 7.98 7.39 9.03
N ILE A 147 7.66 8.16 7.99
CA ILE A 147 8.58 8.40 6.86
C ILE A 147 9.86 9.10 7.34
N ILE A 148 9.73 10.12 8.18
CA ILE A 148 10.89 10.80 8.79
C ILE A 148 11.69 9.81 9.65
N GLY A 149 11.01 8.98 10.45
CA GLY A 149 11.62 7.94 11.26
C GLY A 149 12.43 6.95 10.40
N LYS A 150 11.90 6.52 9.25
CA LYS A 150 12.58 5.66 8.27
C LYS A 150 13.87 6.31 7.74
N GLU A 151 13.81 7.58 7.34
CA GLU A 151 14.99 8.29 6.85
C GLU A 151 16.07 8.45 7.94
N ILE A 152 15.67 8.72 9.19
CA ILE A 152 16.61 8.77 10.32
C ILE A 152 17.22 7.38 10.56
N GLN A 153 16.42 6.33 10.51
CA GLN A 153 16.88 4.95 10.71
C GLN A 153 17.90 4.52 9.66
N LYS A 154 17.68 4.86 8.39
CA LYS A 154 18.64 4.60 7.31
C LYS A 154 20.02 5.21 7.55
N MET A 155 20.13 6.27 8.36
CA MET A 155 21.43 6.88 8.71
C MET A 155 22.33 5.97 9.54
N PHE A 156 21.75 4.98 10.23
CA PHE A 156 22.54 3.99 11.00
C PHE A 156 23.07 2.86 10.12
N ILE A 157 22.54 2.68 8.91
CA ILE A 157 22.93 1.64 7.97
C ILE A 157 23.93 2.22 6.96
N PRO A 158 24.95 1.47 6.52
CA PRO A 158 26.01 1.98 5.63
C PRO A 158 25.55 2.10 4.16
N LEU A 159 24.32 2.56 3.93
CA LEU A 159 23.75 2.72 2.60
C LEU A 159 24.45 3.84 1.81
N GLU A 160 24.45 3.71 0.49
CA GLU A 160 24.90 4.75 -0.45
C GLU A 160 24.05 6.01 -0.29
N GLU A 161 24.58 7.14 -0.75
CA GLU A 161 23.89 8.43 -0.73
C GLU A 161 23.72 8.96 -2.15
N ASP A 162 22.55 9.56 -2.40
CA ASP A 162 22.28 10.27 -3.63
C ASP A 162 23.04 11.64 -3.65
N GLN A 163 22.94 12.37 -4.74
CA GLN A 163 23.57 13.70 -4.90
C GLN A 163 23.06 14.73 -3.88
N ARG A 164 21.95 14.47 -3.19
CA ARG A 164 21.36 15.32 -2.16
C ARG A 164 21.67 14.85 -0.74
N GLY A 165 22.47 13.80 -0.58
CA GLY A 165 22.83 13.20 0.72
C GLY A 165 21.72 12.35 1.34
N ARG A 166 20.74 11.90 0.56
CA ARG A 166 19.70 10.97 1.04
C ARG A 166 20.19 9.53 0.88
N LYS A 167 19.91 8.70 1.88
CA LYS A 167 20.25 7.28 1.85
C LYS A 167 19.40 6.51 0.84
N LEU A 168 20.07 5.76 -0.02
CA LEU A 168 19.46 4.84 -0.98
C LEU A 168 19.00 3.54 -0.29
N THR A 169 18.79 2.49 -1.08
CA THR A 169 18.43 1.14 -0.63
C THR A 169 19.62 0.19 -0.64
N THR A 170 20.72 0.59 -1.26
CA THR A 170 21.91 -0.24 -1.47
C THR A 170 23.13 0.30 -0.74
N ALA A 171 24.04 -0.61 -0.41
CA ALA A 171 25.38 -0.33 0.12
C ALA A 171 26.40 -1.04 -0.77
N ASP A 172 27.41 -0.32 -1.24
CA ASP A 172 28.48 -0.87 -2.11
C ASP A 172 29.85 -0.47 -1.56
N LEU A 173 30.69 -1.46 -1.24
CA LEU A 173 32.08 -1.26 -0.84
C LEU A 173 32.98 -2.20 -1.63
N LYS A 174 33.78 -1.65 -2.51
CA LYS A 174 34.74 -2.38 -3.34
C LYS A 174 36.15 -2.17 -2.80
N THR A 175 36.81 -3.27 -2.41
CA THR A 175 38.22 -3.27 -2.00
C THR A 175 39.06 -4.12 -2.96
N GLU A 176 40.37 -4.10 -2.79
CA GLU A 176 41.25 -4.95 -3.59
C GLU A 176 41.03 -6.45 -3.37
N GLN A 177 40.61 -6.84 -2.17
CA GLN A 177 40.59 -8.24 -1.70
C GLN A 177 39.20 -8.79 -1.39
N ALA A 178 38.18 -7.93 -1.33
CA ALA A 178 36.79 -8.33 -1.16
C ALA A 178 35.84 -7.24 -1.67
N ASN A 179 34.65 -7.64 -2.08
CA ASN A 179 33.54 -6.76 -2.36
C ASN A 179 32.39 -7.04 -1.39
N PHE A 180 31.76 -5.96 -0.93
CA PHE A 180 30.58 -5.99 -0.08
C PHE A 180 29.44 -5.34 -0.86
N PHE A 181 28.28 -5.95 -0.84
CA PHE A 181 27.07 -5.33 -1.40
C PHE A 181 25.88 -5.65 -0.49
N GLY A 182 25.12 -4.62 -0.12
CA GLY A 182 23.93 -4.76 0.72
C GLY A 182 22.70 -4.18 0.07
N TYR A 183 21.55 -4.76 0.37
CA TYR A 183 20.23 -4.26 0.04
C TYR A 183 19.36 -4.17 1.28
N TYR A 184 18.57 -3.11 1.40
CA TYR A 184 17.73 -2.85 2.56
C TYR A 184 16.38 -2.24 2.15
N GLU A 185 15.29 -2.89 2.53
CA GLU A 185 13.93 -2.41 2.30
C GLU A 185 13.03 -2.76 3.49
N GLY A 186 12.56 -1.75 4.23
CA GLY A 186 11.61 -1.95 5.32
C GLY A 186 10.18 -2.11 4.82
N ALA A 187 9.46 -3.10 5.31
CA ALA A 187 8.09 -3.43 4.91
C ALA A 187 7.07 -2.37 5.37
N LYS A 188 7.18 -1.84 6.58
CA LYS A 188 6.20 -0.94 7.19
C LYS A 188 6.83 0.32 7.81
N GLY A 189 7.23 1.27 6.97
CA GLY A 189 7.77 2.55 7.44
C GLY A 189 9.13 2.41 8.11
N VAL A 190 9.19 2.01 9.39
CA VAL A 190 10.43 1.74 10.14
C VAL A 190 10.59 0.24 10.40
N SER A 191 11.83 -0.25 10.43
CA SER A 191 12.22 -1.66 10.38
C SER A 191 12.94 -2.10 11.66
N GLY A 192 12.86 -3.40 11.99
CA GLY A 192 13.68 -4.08 12.99
C GLY A 192 15.05 -4.49 12.47
N ASP A 193 15.20 -4.57 11.16
CA ASP A 193 16.39 -5.05 10.49
C ASP A 193 17.56 -4.07 10.54
N TYR A 194 18.76 -4.64 10.63
CA TYR A 194 19.98 -3.88 10.60
C TYR A 194 21.13 -4.71 10.04
N PHE A 195 21.91 -4.10 9.19
CA PHE A 195 23.26 -4.57 8.88
C PHE A 195 24.25 -3.43 8.89
N ASP A 196 25.51 -3.77 9.20
CA ASP A 196 26.61 -2.82 9.16
C ASP A 196 27.92 -3.53 8.93
N TYR A 197 28.90 -2.78 8.44
CA TYR A 197 30.29 -3.20 8.37
C TYR A 197 31.22 -2.03 8.69
N MET A 198 32.30 -2.30 9.40
CA MET A 198 33.24 -1.29 9.84
C MET A 198 34.68 -1.82 9.70
N GLU A 199 35.52 -1.08 8.99
CA GLU A 199 36.94 -1.40 8.94
C GLU A 199 37.61 -1.06 10.28
N LEU A 200 38.22 -2.06 10.88
CA LEU A 200 38.95 -1.92 12.18
C LEU A 200 40.41 -1.59 11.97
N THR A 201 41.07 -2.36 11.13
CA THR A 201 42.45 -2.16 10.69
C THR A 201 42.50 -2.50 9.19
N THR A 202 43.58 -2.13 8.51
CA THR A 202 43.69 -2.36 7.07
C THR A 202 43.32 -3.80 6.68
N GLY A 203 42.20 -3.97 6.02
CA GLY A 203 41.69 -5.26 5.55
C GLY A 203 40.99 -6.13 6.60
N LYS A 204 40.73 -5.64 7.82
CA LYS A 204 39.97 -6.36 8.84
C LYS A 204 38.66 -5.63 9.14
N TYR A 205 37.52 -6.33 8.94
CA TYR A 205 36.18 -5.78 9.05
C TYR A 205 35.39 -6.45 10.17
N ALA A 206 34.72 -5.65 10.98
CA ALA A 206 33.60 -6.09 11.81
C ALA A 206 32.31 -5.92 11.05
N ILE A 207 31.47 -6.94 11.06
CA ILE A 207 30.23 -7.02 10.31
C ILE A 207 29.13 -7.48 11.25
N ILE A 208 27.93 -6.97 11.12
CA ILE A 208 26.74 -7.42 11.85
C ILE A 208 25.55 -7.54 10.91
N LYS A 209 24.74 -8.59 11.13
CA LYS A 209 23.34 -8.67 10.69
C LYS A 209 22.50 -8.84 11.95
N CYS A 210 21.39 -8.13 12.03
CA CYS A 210 20.47 -8.18 13.15
C CYS A 210 19.05 -8.05 12.64
N ASP A 211 18.17 -8.85 13.21
CA ASP A 211 16.73 -8.82 13.03
C ASP A 211 16.06 -8.76 14.41
N VAL A 212 15.23 -7.74 14.63
CA VAL A 212 14.54 -7.52 15.90
C VAL A 212 13.12 -8.03 15.81
N ALA A 213 12.77 -8.98 16.68
CA ALA A 213 11.44 -9.57 16.74
C ALA A 213 10.32 -8.53 16.80
N GLY A 214 9.39 -8.60 15.82
CA GLY A 214 8.26 -7.69 15.66
C GLY A 214 8.59 -6.49 14.77
N LYS A 215 7.60 -5.65 14.51
CA LYS A 215 7.66 -4.61 13.47
C LYS A 215 7.38 -3.22 14.02
N GLY A 216 7.71 -2.20 13.23
CA GLY A 216 7.40 -0.79 13.51
C GLY A 216 8.30 -0.15 14.55
N VAL A 217 7.82 0.94 15.17
CA VAL A 217 8.64 1.85 15.99
C VAL A 217 9.37 1.15 17.14
N ALA A 218 8.74 0.19 17.82
CA ALA A 218 9.38 -0.47 18.96
C ALA A 218 10.58 -1.35 18.52
N ALA A 219 10.47 -2.07 17.41
CA ALA A 219 11.58 -2.85 16.85
C ALA A 219 12.70 -1.92 16.34
N SER A 220 12.33 -0.83 15.68
CA SER A 220 13.31 0.14 15.16
C SER A 220 14.13 0.81 16.26
N LEU A 221 13.57 1.06 17.45
CA LEU A 221 14.31 1.61 18.59
C LEU A 221 15.35 0.63 19.13
N ILE A 222 15.00 -0.66 19.21
CA ILE A 222 15.97 -1.70 19.61
C ILE A 222 17.08 -1.81 18.56
N MET A 223 16.75 -1.78 17.28
CA MET A 223 17.71 -1.77 16.18
C MET A 223 18.71 -0.62 16.33
N VAL A 224 18.25 0.61 16.58
CA VAL A 224 19.11 1.78 16.81
C VAL A 224 20.03 1.58 18.02
N GLU A 225 19.55 0.97 19.09
CA GLU A 225 20.38 0.64 20.25
C GLU A 225 21.45 -0.39 19.88
N VAL A 226 21.10 -1.46 19.17
CA VAL A 226 22.07 -2.47 18.69
C VAL A 226 23.13 -1.81 17.80
N ALA A 227 22.72 -0.98 16.85
CA ALA A 227 23.61 -0.24 15.96
C ALA A 227 24.58 0.67 16.75
N THR A 228 24.07 1.36 17.75
CA THR A 228 24.84 2.25 18.61
C THR A 228 25.88 1.47 19.43
N ILE A 229 25.50 0.33 20.02
CA ILE A 229 26.43 -0.51 20.80
C ILE A 229 27.51 -1.07 19.88
N PHE A 230 27.13 -1.62 18.72
CA PHE A 230 28.07 -2.15 17.73
C PHE A 230 29.14 -1.11 17.36
N ARG A 231 28.71 0.07 16.94
CA ARG A 231 29.64 1.15 16.56
C ARG A 231 30.50 1.63 17.73
N ASN A 232 29.92 1.82 18.91
CA ASN A 232 30.66 2.29 20.09
C ASN A 232 31.69 1.27 20.57
N TYR A 233 31.35 -0.01 20.62
CA TYR A 233 32.25 -1.08 21.01
C TYR A 233 33.53 -1.08 20.16
N PHE A 234 33.38 -1.07 18.84
CA PHE A 234 34.55 -1.10 17.96
C PHE A 234 35.30 0.22 17.93
N ASN A 235 34.67 1.36 18.08
CA ASN A 235 35.35 2.66 18.22
C ASN A 235 36.19 2.73 19.50
N GLU A 236 35.69 2.21 20.62
CA GLU A 236 36.42 2.14 21.88
C GLU A 236 37.57 1.16 21.76
N TRP A 237 37.37 0.00 21.17
CA TRP A 237 38.43 -0.97 20.88
C TRP A 237 39.53 -0.34 20.02
N LEU A 238 39.22 0.33 18.92
CA LEU A 238 40.17 1.05 18.06
C LEU A 238 40.97 2.10 18.83
N THR A 239 40.29 2.87 19.66
CA THR A 239 40.94 3.90 20.49
C THR A 239 41.94 3.27 21.46
N THR A 240 41.55 2.16 22.06
CA THR A 240 42.39 1.40 22.97
C THR A 240 43.59 0.79 22.25
N GLN A 241 43.41 0.22 21.04
CA GLN A 241 44.51 -0.31 20.23
C GLN A 241 45.52 0.80 19.87
N ARG A 242 45.04 1.95 19.38
CA ARG A 242 45.90 3.10 19.05
C ARG A 242 46.73 3.58 20.23
N ARG A 243 46.14 3.62 21.45
CA ARG A 243 46.87 3.96 22.69
C ARG A 243 47.96 2.92 23.02
N LYS A 244 47.61 1.62 22.93
CA LYS A 244 48.54 0.53 23.17
C LYS A 244 49.71 0.55 22.17
N ASP A 245 49.42 0.82 20.89
CA ASP A 245 50.43 0.91 19.81
C ASP A 245 51.36 2.10 20.00
N ALA A 246 50.83 3.27 20.39
CA ALA A 246 51.64 4.44 20.71
C ALA A 246 52.61 4.18 21.90
N ILE A 247 52.15 3.47 22.94
CA ILE A 247 52.99 3.09 24.09
C ILE A 247 54.07 2.09 23.66
N ALA A 248 53.73 1.09 22.84
CA ALA A 248 54.66 0.08 22.34
C ALA A 248 55.75 0.71 21.44
N ALA A 249 55.35 1.61 20.53
CA ALA A 249 56.24 2.35 19.66
C ALA A 249 57.25 3.21 20.46
N GLY A 250 56.78 3.88 21.51
CA GLY A 250 57.65 4.62 22.45
C GLY A 250 58.67 3.75 23.21
N LYS A 251 58.41 2.42 23.30
CA LYS A 251 59.29 1.42 23.92
C LYS A 251 60.10 0.63 22.88
N GLY A 252 59.96 0.91 21.57
CA GLY A 252 60.64 0.17 20.50
C GLY A 252 60.16 -1.29 20.33
N VAL A 253 59.00 -1.65 20.83
CA VAL A 253 58.45 -3.01 20.78
C VAL A 253 57.39 -3.12 19.68
N LYS A 254 57.53 -4.11 18.78
CA LYS A 254 56.43 -4.50 17.88
C LYS A 254 55.37 -5.29 18.65
N ARG A 255 54.14 -4.82 18.62
CA ARG A 255 53.03 -5.49 19.27
C ARG A 255 52.37 -6.47 18.31
N GLN A 256 51.88 -7.59 18.83
CA GLN A 256 51.03 -8.50 18.07
C GLN A 256 49.61 -7.91 17.99
N GLU A 257 48.99 -7.97 16.82
CA GLU A 257 47.61 -7.53 16.61
C GLU A 257 46.66 -8.43 17.41
N GLU A 258 45.82 -7.82 18.26
CA GLU A 258 44.79 -8.53 19.03
C GLU A 258 43.48 -8.42 18.28
N ASP A 259 42.67 -9.49 18.23
CA ASP A 259 41.31 -9.44 17.71
C ASP A 259 40.37 -8.93 18.81
N PRO A 260 39.28 -8.19 18.44
CA PRO A 260 38.26 -7.80 19.38
C PRO A 260 37.49 -9.02 19.90
N ASN A 261 36.92 -8.92 21.09
CA ASN A 261 36.16 -9.98 21.72
C ASN A 261 34.69 -9.90 21.29
N LEU A 262 34.25 -10.71 20.29
CA LEU A 262 32.88 -10.70 19.78
C LEU A 262 31.87 -11.20 20.83
N GLU A 263 32.26 -12.13 21.72
CA GLU A 263 31.39 -12.63 22.80
C GLU A 263 31.02 -11.49 23.75
N GLU A 264 31.98 -10.66 24.13
CA GLU A 264 31.77 -9.50 25.00
C GLU A 264 30.77 -8.50 24.38
N LEU A 265 30.88 -8.25 23.08
CA LEU A 265 29.92 -7.41 22.34
C LEU A 265 28.52 -8.01 22.40
N VAL A 266 28.37 -9.30 22.09
CA VAL A 266 27.07 -9.97 22.06
C VAL A 266 26.45 -10.03 23.46
N TYR A 267 27.22 -10.30 24.50
CA TYR A 267 26.77 -10.20 25.90
C TYR A 267 26.36 -8.78 26.29
N GLY A 268 27.04 -7.77 25.77
CA GLY A 268 26.70 -6.36 25.97
C GLY A 268 25.36 -6.00 25.34
N ILE A 269 25.12 -6.46 24.11
CA ILE A 269 23.83 -6.28 23.40
C ILE A 269 22.71 -7.03 24.15
N ASN A 270 22.94 -8.32 24.49
CA ASN A 270 21.96 -9.14 25.21
C ASN A 270 21.53 -8.47 26.53
N ARG A 271 22.51 -8.03 27.34
CA ARG A 271 22.22 -7.37 28.62
C ARG A 271 21.35 -6.14 28.43
N LEU A 272 21.66 -5.28 27.44
CA LEU A 272 20.93 -4.03 27.26
C LEU A 272 19.50 -4.28 26.81
N VAL A 273 19.29 -5.17 25.84
CA VAL A 273 17.95 -5.51 25.34
C VAL A 273 17.11 -6.14 26.46
N GLN A 274 17.73 -7.02 27.27
CA GLN A 274 17.06 -7.70 28.39
C GLN A 274 16.72 -6.73 29.53
N GLU A 275 17.64 -5.84 29.97
CA GLU A 275 17.43 -4.88 31.06
C GLU A 275 16.35 -3.84 30.72
N ARG A 276 16.22 -3.46 29.45
CA ARG A 276 15.18 -2.53 28.97
C ARG A 276 13.78 -3.14 28.98
N GLY A 277 13.68 -4.47 28.93
CA GLY A 277 12.41 -5.19 29.03
C GLY A 277 11.39 -4.81 27.98
N PHE A 278 11.77 -4.65 26.72
CA PHE A 278 10.96 -4.19 25.59
C PHE A 278 9.73 -5.07 25.28
N GLN A 279 8.88 -5.33 26.27
CA GLN A 279 7.64 -6.11 26.14
C GLN A 279 7.85 -7.51 25.52
N GLY A 280 8.97 -8.18 25.86
CA GLY A 280 9.29 -9.52 25.35
C GLY A 280 9.90 -9.53 23.96
N ARG A 281 10.31 -8.39 23.41
CA ARG A 281 11.06 -8.33 22.16
C ARG A 281 12.51 -8.73 22.36
N PHE A 282 13.11 -9.32 21.33
CA PHE A 282 14.47 -9.81 21.29
C PHE A 282 15.11 -9.51 19.94
N ALA A 283 16.39 -9.67 19.83
CA ALA A 283 17.14 -9.48 18.59
C ALA A 283 17.87 -10.78 18.21
N ALA A 284 17.57 -11.31 17.03
CA ALA A 284 18.35 -12.36 16.39
C ALA A 284 19.49 -11.70 15.62
N LEU A 285 20.75 -12.06 15.95
CA LEU A 285 21.89 -11.41 15.32
C LEU A 285 23.09 -12.34 15.13
N ILE A 286 23.92 -11.98 14.17
CA ILE A 286 25.25 -12.53 13.98
C ILE A 286 26.27 -11.40 13.85
N VAL A 287 27.38 -11.52 14.55
CA VAL A 287 28.55 -10.64 14.41
C VAL A 287 29.69 -11.44 13.78
N VAL A 288 30.30 -10.86 12.76
CA VAL A 288 31.40 -11.48 12.02
C VAL A 288 32.64 -10.57 12.04
N LEU A 289 33.77 -11.12 12.36
CA LEU A 289 35.09 -10.50 12.16
C LEU A 289 35.75 -11.17 10.95
N LEU A 290 36.00 -10.41 9.88
CA LEU A 290 36.61 -10.90 8.65
C LEU A 290 37.92 -10.19 8.36
N ASP A 291 39.01 -10.95 8.21
CA ASP A 291 40.25 -10.47 7.62
C ASP A 291 40.28 -10.81 6.13
N ILE A 292 40.00 -9.82 5.28
CA ILE A 292 39.90 -10.00 3.82
C ILE A 292 41.25 -10.36 3.18
N ARG A 293 42.36 -10.10 3.85
CA ARG A 293 43.73 -10.39 3.35
C ARG A 293 43.99 -11.90 3.25
N ASN A 294 43.48 -12.66 4.21
CA ASN A 294 43.71 -14.10 4.31
C ASN A 294 42.45 -14.95 4.42
N GLY A 295 41.27 -14.29 4.48
CA GLY A 295 39.95 -14.95 4.58
C GLY A 295 39.62 -15.50 5.97
N LYS A 296 40.48 -15.26 7.00
CA LYS A 296 40.17 -15.67 8.37
C LYS A 296 38.91 -14.98 8.86
N THR A 297 37.94 -15.77 9.22
CA THR A 297 36.64 -15.31 9.70
C THR A 297 36.36 -15.86 11.08
N VAL A 298 35.76 -15.04 11.95
CA VAL A 298 35.27 -15.47 13.27
C VAL A 298 33.84 -14.97 13.40
N MET A 299 32.94 -15.87 13.75
CA MET A 299 31.50 -15.58 13.86
C MET A 299 31.02 -15.78 15.29
N CYS A 300 30.09 -14.95 15.76
CA CYS A 300 29.40 -15.11 17.05
C CYS A 300 27.93 -14.74 16.85
N ASN A 301 27.01 -15.64 17.23
CA ASN A 301 25.59 -15.48 17.02
C ASN A 301 24.81 -15.41 18.33
N ALA A 302 23.64 -14.78 18.25
CA ALA A 302 22.56 -14.85 19.24
C ALA A 302 21.22 -15.00 18.51
N GLY A 303 20.63 -16.20 18.56
CA GLY A 303 19.36 -16.54 17.92
C GLY A 303 19.42 -16.78 16.40
N ASP A 304 20.48 -16.33 15.73
CA ASP A 304 20.69 -16.50 14.30
C ASP A 304 21.83 -17.48 14.05
N ASN A 305 21.50 -18.74 13.87
CA ASN A 305 22.47 -19.84 13.82
C ASN A 305 22.75 -20.38 12.41
N LEU A 306 22.09 -19.84 11.37
CA LEU A 306 22.27 -20.27 9.99
C LEU A 306 23.08 -19.24 9.20
N VAL A 307 24.18 -19.68 8.62
CA VAL A 307 25.06 -18.87 7.76
C VAL A 307 25.07 -19.45 6.36
N HIS A 308 24.75 -18.65 5.37
CA HIS A 308 24.67 -19.05 3.99
C HIS A 308 25.97 -18.70 3.26
N LEU A 309 26.58 -19.71 2.67
CA LEU A 309 27.88 -19.61 2.01
C LEU A 309 27.77 -20.11 0.57
N PHE A 310 28.35 -19.39 -0.38
CA PHE A 310 28.69 -19.95 -1.67
C PHE A 310 30.11 -20.48 -1.62
N ASN A 311 30.26 -21.76 -1.81
CA ASN A 311 31.56 -22.45 -1.82
C ASN A 311 32.07 -22.53 -3.26
N SER A 312 33.15 -21.81 -3.54
CA SER A 312 33.72 -21.71 -4.89
C SER A 312 34.32 -23.02 -5.40
N GLU A 313 34.81 -23.90 -4.50
CA GLU A 313 35.36 -25.22 -4.87
C GLU A 313 34.26 -26.22 -5.20
N GLN A 314 33.13 -26.15 -4.51
CA GLN A 314 31.96 -27.04 -4.75
C GLN A 314 31.01 -26.49 -5.81
N HIS A 315 31.22 -25.24 -6.22
CA HIS A 315 30.33 -24.49 -7.13
C HIS A 315 28.88 -24.47 -6.67
N GLY A 316 28.63 -24.24 -5.39
CA GLY A 316 27.27 -24.26 -4.86
C GLY A 316 27.08 -23.60 -3.52
N MET A 317 25.81 -23.30 -3.22
CA MET A 317 25.39 -22.80 -1.93
C MET A 317 25.36 -23.90 -0.88
N GLU A 318 25.84 -23.59 0.31
CA GLU A 318 25.77 -24.45 1.49
C GLU A 318 25.32 -23.64 2.72
N THR A 319 24.71 -24.33 3.68
CA THR A 319 24.38 -23.78 4.99
C THR A 319 25.39 -24.23 6.03
N LYS A 320 26.03 -23.28 6.72
CA LYS A 320 26.80 -23.55 7.91
C LYS A 320 25.96 -23.31 9.15
N THR A 321 25.68 -24.36 9.91
CA THR A 321 24.99 -24.24 11.19
C THR A 321 25.98 -23.88 12.29
N LEU A 322 25.73 -22.76 12.98
CA LEU A 322 26.46 -22.37 14.18
C LEU A 322 25.83 -23.02 15.42
N PRO A 323 26.56 -23.08 16.56
CA PRO A 323 25.98 -23.55 17.80
C PRO A 323 24.72 -22.77 18.17
N GLU A 324 23.71 -23.48 18.66
CA GLU A 324 22.50 -22.85 19.17
C GLU A 324 22.81 -21.91 20.33
N ALA A 325 22.28 -20.70 20.25
CA ALA A 325 22.33 -19.68 21.28
C ALA A 325 21.00 -18.93 21.30
N PRO A 326 20.52 -18.51 22.48
CA PRO A 326 19.28 -17.74 22.53
C PRO A 326 19.46 -16.38 21.84
N ALA A 327 18.36 -15.84 21.29
CA ALA A 327 18.37 -14.48 20.77
C ALA A 327 18.65 -13.47 21.89
N ALA A 328 19.29 -12.37 21.54
CA ALA A 328 19.68 -11.34 22.50
C ALA A 328 18.44 -10.66 23.12
N GLY A 329 18.38 -10.65 24.44
CA GLY A 329 17.27 -10.10 25.22
C GLY A 329 16.27 -11.14 25.74
N VAL A 330 16.39 -12.42 25.35
CA VAL A 330 15.48 -13.49 25.84
C VAL A 330 15.82 -13.88 27.27
N PHE A 331 17.09 -14.08 27.59
CA PHE A 331 17.54 -14.49 28.92
C PHE A 331 18.63 -13.56 29.47
N PRO A 332 18.74 -13.39 30.80
CA PRO A 332 19.87 -12.73 31.43
C PRO A 332 21.19 -13.44 31.12
N ASN A 333 22.29 -12.69 31.10
CA ASN A 333 23.63 -13.21 30.74
C ASN A 333 24.05 -14.45 31.54
N ASP A 334 23.78 -14.47 32.86
CA ASP A 334 24.11 -15.60 33.74
C ASP A 334 23.38 -16.90 33.32
N LEU A 335 22.13 -16.81 32.90
CA LEU A 335 21.37 -17.96 32.36
C LEU A 335 21.93 -18.40 31.00
N VAL A 336 22.29 -17.46 30.13
CA VAL A 336 22.91 -17.78 28.85
C VAL A 336 24.24 -18.51 29.04
N GLU A 337 25.10 -18.04 29.97
CA GLU A 337 26.36 -18.70 30.30
C GLU A 337 26.18 -20.11 30.88
N MET A 338 25.16 -20.32 31.70
CA MET A 338 24.83 -21.64 32.26
C MET A 338 24.38 -22.65 31.20
N GLN A 339 23.78 -22.23 30.10
CA GLN A 339 23.33 -23.11 29.01
C GLN A 339 24.48 -23.47 28.07
N SER A 340 24.97 -22.53 27.29
CA SER A 340 26.03 -22.77 26.30
C SER A 340 26.93 -21.56 26.08
N GLY A 341 26.47 -20.37 26.47
CA GLY A 341 27.09 -19.09 26.20
C GLY A 341 27.10 -18.72 24.71
N PHE A 342 27.37 -17.46 24.44
CA PHE A 342 27.69 -17.03 23.08
C PHE A 342 29.13 -17.44 22.75
N LYS A 343 29.34 -18.06 21.57
CA LYS A 343 30.62 -18.67 21.21
C LYS A 343 31.19 -18.10 19.92
N ARG A 344 32.50 -17.92 19.90
CA ARG A 344 33.27 -17.59 18.69
C ARG A 344 33.53 -18.84 17.86
N ILE A 345 33.09 -18.86 16.63
CA ILE A 345 33.28 -19.98 15.70
C ILE A 345 34.19 -19.53 14.55
N PRO A 346 35.37 -20.14 14.40
CA PRO A 346 36.24 -19.81 13.30
C PRO A 346 35.75 -20.40 11.97
N HIS A 347 36.00 -19.67 10.89
CA HIS A 347 35.79 -20.11 9.53
C HIS A 347 36.89 -19.54 8.62
N MET A 348 37.03 -20.09 7.43
CA MET A 348 37.97 -19.63 6.42
C MET A 348 37.25 -19.43 5.10
N LEU A 349 37.12 -18.19 4.68
CA LEU A 349 36.64 -17.85 3.34
C LEU A 349 37.78 -17.95 2.34
N LYS A 350 37.64 -18.77 1.33
CA LYS A 350 38.60 -18.89 0.22
C LYS A 350 38.33 -17.82 -0.83
N THR A 351 39.25 -17.69 -1.78
CA THR A 351 39.05 -16.81 -2.94
C THR A 351 37.81 -17.27 -3.72
N GLU A 352 37.00 -16.31 -4.14
CA GLU A 352 35.71 -16.45 -4.80
C GLU A 352 34.58 -17.04 -3.93
N ASP A 353 34.83 -17.40 -2.66
CA ASP A 353 33.74 -17.72 -1.73
C ASP A 353 32.91 -16.48 -1.41
N MET A 354 31.61 -16.69 -1.16
CA MET A 354 30.70 -15.62 -0.73
C MET A 354 30.09 -15.96 0.62
N LEU A 355 29.98 -14.96 1.48
CA LEU A 355 29.18 -14.98 2.69
C LEU A 355 27.91 -14.17 2.43
N LEU A 356 26.74 -14.79 2.57
CA LEU A 356 25.44 -14.16 2.43
C LEU A 356 24.73 -14.13 3.79
N LEU A 357 24.40 -12.94 4.25
CA LEU A 357 23.67 -12.69 5.49
C LEU A 357 22.37 -11.99 5.11
N PHE A 358 21.23 -12.62 5.34
CA PHE A 358 19.92 -12.04 5.04
C PHE A 358 18.92 -12.34 6.15
N THR A 359 17.90 -11.52 6.27
CA THR A 359 16.81 -11.68 7.22
C THR A 359 15.68 -12.53 6.62
N ASP A 360 14.77 -12.99 7.47
CA ASP A 360 13.67 -13.87 7.11
C ASP A 360 12.72 -13.26 6.06
N GLY A 361 12.66 -11.93 5.96
CA GLY A 361 11.86 -11.25 4.94
C GLY A 361 12.19 -11.62 3.49
N LEU A 362 13.36 -12.22 3.22
CA LEU A 362 13.69 -12.79 1.92
C LEU A 362 13.10 -14.19 1.73
N GLU A 363 13.31 -15.08 2.70
CA GLU A 363 12.92 -16.50 2.58
C GLU A 363 11.46 -16.76 2.92
N GLU A 364 10.90 -16.00 3.88
CA GLU A 364 9.50 -16.06 4.28
C GLU A 364 8.59 -15.18 3.41
N ALA A 365 9.11 -14.57 2.34
CA ALA A 365 8.29 -13.84 1.38
C ALA A 365 7.20 -14.75 0.81
N GLN A 366 5.93 -14.35 0.99
CA GLN A 366 4.76 -15.16 0.65
C GLN A 366 4.07 -14.66 -0.60
N ARG A 367 3.51 -15.61 -1.37
CA ARG A 367 2.58 -15.33 -2.45
C ARG A 367 1.38 -16.26 -2.40
N SER A 368 0.22 -15.76 -2.81
CA SER A 368 -0.97 -16.59 -2.95
C SER A 368 -0.88 -17.47 -4.18
N PHE A 369 -1.35 -18.73 -4.09
CA PHE A 369 -1.59 -19.54 -5.28
C PHE A 369 -2.70 -18.92 -6.13
N ARG A 370 -2.53 -18.88 -7.46
CA ARG A 370 -3.48 -18.28 -8.40
C ARG A 370 -3.63 -19.17 -9.63
N ASN A 371 -4.85 -19.16 -10.20
CA ASN A 371 -5.12 -19.80 -11.49
C ASN A 371 -4.66 -18.91 -12.67
N GLU A 372 -4.95 -19.32 -13.91
CA GLU A 372 -4.62 -18.59 -15.13
C GLU A 372 -5.28 -17.19 -15.21
N ASP A 373 -6.41 -17.00 -14.53
CA ASP A 373 -7.12 -15.73 -14.44
C ASP A 373 -6.62 -14.87 -13.26
N PHE A 374 -5.55 -15.30 -12.57
CA PHE A 374 -4.98 -14.70 -11.36
C PHE A 374 -5.93 -14.66 -10.14
N GLU A 375 -6.95 -15.51 -10.11
CA GLU A 375 -7.81 -15.67 -8.94
C GLU A 375 -7.14 -16.57 -7.90
N PRO A 376 -7.27 -16.26 -6.59
CA PRO A 376 -6.70 -17.08 -5.51
C PRO A 376 -7.29 -18.51 -5.52
N ILE A 377 -6.42 -19.50 -5.37
CA ILE A 377 -6.79 -20.91 -5.29
C ILE A 377 -6.05 -21.59 -4.14
N VAL A 378 -6.51 -22.78 -3.76
CA VAL A 378 -5.81 -23.65 -2.82
C VAL A 378 -4.95 -24.65 -3.61
N CYS A 379 -3.70 -24.84 -3.20
CA CYS A 379 -2.80 -25.80 -3.83
C CYS A 379 -3.31 -27.24 -3.63
N ARG A 380 -3.48 -27.97 -4.72
CA ARG A 380 -3.88 -29.38 -4.74
C ARG A 380 -2.97 -30.15 -5.66
N GLU A 381 -2.03 -30.88 -5.11
CA GLU A 381 -1.15 -31.76 -5.88
C GLU A 381 -1.71 -33.18 -5.93
N PRO A 382 -1.87 -33.77 -7.14
CA PRO A 382 -2.32 -35.15 -7.26
C PRO A 382 -1.35 -36.13 -6.55
N GLY A 383 -1.90 -36.97 -5.67
CA GLY A 383 -1.14 -37.99 -4.96
C GLY A 383 -0.48 -37.55 -3.66
N LEU A 384 -0.62 -36.28 -3.27
CA LEU A 384 -0.20 -35.77 -1.95
C LEU A 384 -1.41 -35.50 -1.07
N GLU A 385 -1.27 -35.77 0.23
CA GLU A 385 -2.30 -35.52 1.23
C GLU A 385 -2.24 -34.05 1.71
N GLU A 386 -3.38 -33.53 2.14
CA GLU A 386 -3.45 -32.19 2.73
C GLU A 386 -2.52 -32.10 3.95
N GLY A 387 -1.72 -31.03 4.00
CA GLY A 387 -0.73 -30.81 5.05
C GLY A 387 0.65 -31.42 4.76
N GLN A 388 0.84 -32.17 3.66
CA GLN A 388 2.18 -32.59 3.23
C GLN A 388 2.95 -31.43 2.63
N GLU A 389 4.20 -31.31 3.00
CA GLU A 389 5.12 -30.32 2.41
C GLU A 389 5.71 -30.86 1.11
N HIS A 390 5.74 -30.01 0.08
CA HIS A 390 6.40 -30.29 -1.18
C HIS A 390 7.21 -29.07 -1.65
N GLY A 391 8.53 -29.19 -1.52
CA GLY A 391 9.42 -28.06 -1.81
C GLY A 391 9.20 -26.90 -0.80
N THR A 392 8.73 -25.78 -1.30
CA THR A 392 8.49 -24.55 -0.54
C THR A 392 7.01 -24.24 -0.30
N HIS A 393 6.13 -25.19 -0.56
CA HIS A 393 4.70 -25.04 -0.35
C HIS A 393 4.11 -26.27 0.37
N THR A 394 2.93 -26.08 0.98
CA THR A 394 2.16 -27.10 1.67
C THR A 394 0.87 -27.37 0.91
N VAL A 395 0.56 -28.65 0.63
CA VAL A 395 -0.67 -29.04 -0.07
C VAL A 395 -1.88 -28.72 0.82
N GLY A 396 -2.91 -28.12 0.24
CA GLY A 396 -4.11 -27.65 0.96
C GLY A 396 -4.02 -26.20 1.46
N MET A 397 -2.86 -25.54 1.29
CA MET A 397 -2.68 -24.12 1.62
C MET A 397 -3.03 -23.23 0.42
N ASP A 398 -3.32 -21.97 0.68
CA ASP A 398 -3.64 -20.94 -0.31
C ASP A 398 -2.45 -20.04 -0.67
N ASN A 399 -1.30 -20.27 -0.04
CA ASN A 399 -0.05 -19.53 -0.25
C ASN A 399 1.17 -20.45 -0.24
N GLU A 400 2.29 -19.92 -0.70
CA GLU A 400 3.61 -20.53 -0.61
C GLU A 400 4.67 -19.50 -0.21
N GLU A 401 5.76 -19.98 0.38
CA GLU A 401 6.92 -19.18 0.73
C GLU A 401 7.97 -19.22 -0.39
N PHE A 402 8.78 -18.16 -0.49
CA PHE A 402 9.93 -18.15 -1.41
C PHE A 402 10.93 -19.23 -1.04
N GLY A 403 11.32 -19.28 0.20
CA GLY A 403 12.11 -20.36 0.81
C GLY A 403 13.58 -20.42 0.41
N ILE A 404 14.41 -20.93 1.31
CA ILE A 404 15.85 -21.14 1.09
C ILE A 404 16.18 -21.94 -0.20
N PRO A 405 15.42 -22.98 -0.58
CA PRO A 405 15.73 -23.72 -1.83
C PRO A 405 15.71 -22.83 -3.08
N ARG A 406 14.77 -21.88 -3.18
CA ARG A 406 14.75 -20.93 -4.31
C ARG A 406 15.91 -19.95 -4.23
N VAL A 407 16.21 -19.40 -3.05
CA VAL A 407 17.38 -18.53 -2.85
C VAL A 407 18.65 -19.22 -3.36
N TYR A 408 18.89 -20.46 -2.96
CA TYR A 408 20.06 -21.23 -3.38
C TYR A 408 20.08 -21.51 -4.88
N THR A 409 18.93 -21.87 -5.46
CA THR A 409 18.83 -22.12 -6.88
C THR A 409 19.09 -20.88 -7.72
N VAL A 410 18.61 -19.72 -7.27
CA VAL A 410 18.89 -18.43 -7.93
C VAL A 410 20.39 -18.15 -7.94
N VAL A 411 21.04 -18.22 -6.76
CA VAL A 411 22.48 -17.94 -6.64
C VAL A 411 23.28 -18.95 -7.48
N ASN A 412 23.00 -20.24 -7.38
CA ASN A 412 23.69 -21.27 -8.14
C ASN A 412 23.51 -21.08 -9.66
N SER A 413 22.28 -20.80 -10.12
CA SER A 413 22.01 -20.57 -11.54
C SER A 413 22.78 -19.36 -12.07
N LEU A 414 22.85 -18.27 -11.29
CA LEU A 414 23.61 -17.09 -11.66
C LEU A 414 25.11 -17.39 -11.74
N MET A 415 25.67 -18.09 -10.75
CA MET A 415 27.09 -18.43 -10.69
C MET A 415 27.50 -19.46 -11.76
N GLU A 416 26.54 -20.25 -12.24
CA GLU A 416 26.71 -21.19 -13.35
C GLU A 416 26.41 -20.57 -14.72
N HIS A 417 26.01 -19.29 -14.78
CA HIS A 417 25.58 -18.57 -16.00
C HIS A 417 24.42 -19.27 -16.72
N LYS A 418 23.46 -19.80 -15.96
CA LYS A 418 22.28 -20.51 -16.45
C LYS A 418 20.99 -19.74 -16.22
N SER A 419 19.93 -20.14 -16.91
CA SER A 419 18.59 -19.62 -16.63
C SER A 419 18.05 -20.16 -15.31
N TYR A 420 17.25 -19.34 -14.65
CA TYR A 420 16.42 -19.69 -13.51
C TYR A 420 14.93 -19.57 -13.88
N LYS A 421 14.08 -20.46 -13.37
CA LYS A 421 12.66 -20.54 -13.74
C LYS A 421 11.74 -20.48 -12.54
N LEU A 422 10.66 -19.68 -12.65
CA LEU A 422 9.55 -19.56 -11.72
C LEU A 422 8.22 -19.92 -12.40
N TYR A 423 7.23 -20.38 -11.63
CA TYR A 423 5.86 -20.57 -12.12
C TYR A 423 5.14 -19.24 -12.29
N LYS A 424 4.52 -19.00 -13.46
CA LYS A 424 3.85 -17.75 -13.81
C LYS A 424 2.58 -17.50 -12.97
N TYR A 425 1.75 -18.52 -12.82
CA TYR A 425 0.45 -18.39 -12.14
C TYR A 425 0.50 -18.69 -10.64
N HIS A 426 1.68 -18.87 -10.07
CA HIS A 426 1.83 -19.22 -8.66
C HIS A 426 1.25 -20.60 -8.30
N ASN A 427 0.89 -21.41 -9.28
CA ASN A 427 0.43 -22.79 -9.13
C ASN A 427 1.42 -23.76 -9.82
N PRO A 428 2.13 -24.61 -9.09
CA PRO A 428 3.17 -25.47 -9.66
C PRO A 428 2.63 -26.63 -10.52
N ILE A 429 1.30 -26.84 -10.55
CA ILE A 429 0.70 -28.00 -11.23
C ILE A 429 0.35 -27.71 -12.69
N GLU A 430 -0.18 -26.50 -12.98
CA GLU A 430 -0.72 -26.12 -14.29
C GLU A 430 -0.21 -24.73 -14.67
N ASN A 431 1.10 -24.62 -14.97
CA ASN A 431 1.73 -23.31 -15.04
C ASN A 431 2.71 -23.17 -16.20
N GLU A 432 2.79 -21.96 -16.74
CA GLU A 432 3.91 -21.53 -17.55
C GLU A 432 5.07 -21.08 -16.65
N GLU A 433 6.30 -21.29 -17.11
CA GLU A 433 7.50 -20.84 -16.41
C GLU A 433 7.87 -19.42 -16.82
N LEU A 434 8.17 -18.59 -15.83
CA LEU A 434 8.86 -17.32 -15.99
C LEU A 434 10.35 -17.59 -15.98
N GLU A 435 11.10 -16.99 -16.88
CA GLU A 435 12.52 -17.28 -17.05
C GLU A 435 13.38 -16.05 -16.83
N PHE A 436 14.44 -16.24 -16.04
CA PHE A 436 15.52 -15.27 -15.84
C PHE A 436 16.77 -15.81 -16.52
N ASP A 437 17.33 -15.08 -17.47
CA ASP A 437 18.55 -15.45 -18.17
C ASP A 437 19.77 -14.79 -17.53
N PHE A 438 20.56 -15.58 -16.81
CA PHE A 438 21.79 -15.14 -16.17
C PHE A 438 23.05 -15.40 -17.00
N SER A 439 22.92 -15.79 -18.27
CA SER A 439 24.07 -16.13 -19.14
C SER A 439 25.06 -14.96 -19.32
N SER A 440 24.60 -13.72 -19.18
CA SER A 440 25.42 -12.51 -19.30
C SER A 440 25.86 -11.92 -17.98
N CYS A 441 25.55 -12.54 -16.84
CA CYS A 441 26.03 -12.11 -15.51
C CYS A 441 27.51 -12.46 -15.34
N GLU A 442 28.22 -11.64 -14.58
CA GLU A 442 29.65 -11.84 -14.27
C GLU A 442 29.86 -12.60 -12.95
N GLY A 443 28.79 -12.85 -12.19
CA GLY A 443 28.85 -13.49 -10.87
C GLY A 443 29.45 -12.56 -9.80
N THR A 444 29.22 -11.26 -9.92
CA THR A 444 29.60 -10.29 -8.91
C THR A 444 28.66 -10.38 -7.70
N ILE A 445 29.14 -9.96 -6.53
CA ILE A 445 28.28 -9.98 -5.32
C ILE A 445 27.07 -9.03 -5.47
N GLU A 446 27.23 -7.94 -6.20
CA GLU A 446 26.15 -7.03 -6.55
C GLU A 446 25.07 -7.77 -7.37
N GLU A 447 25.45 -8.47 -8.46
CA GLU A 447 24.51 -9.22 -9.28
C GLU A 447 23.81 -10.32 -8.48
N VAL A 448 24.54 -11.02 -7.58
CA VAL A 448 23.97 -12.07 -6.73
C VAL A 448 22.89 -11.52 -5.80
N VAL A 449 23.17 -10.44 -5.06
CA VAL A 449 22.21 -9.83 -4.13
C VAL A 449 21.01 -9.24 -4.89
N ILE A 450 21.26 -8.53 -6.00
CA ILE A 450 20.19 -7.98 -6.83
C ILE A 450 19.33 -9.08 -7.43
N ALA A 451 19.91 -10.18 -7.90
CA ALA A 451 19.15 -11.32 -8.44
C ALA A 451 18.24 -11.96 -7.39
N MET A 452 18.74 -12.17 -6.16
CA MET A 452 17.94 -12.71 -5.06
C MET A 452 16.69 -11.86 -4.82
N VAL A 453 16.86 -10.54 -4.70
CA VAL A 453 15.76 -9.59 -4.48
C VAL A 453 14.86 -9.46 -5.71
N ALA A 454 15.42 -9.38 -6.91
CA ALA A 454 14.66 -9.25 -8.15
C ALA A 454 13.72 -10.46 -8.40
N VAL A 455 14.23 -11.66 -8.14
CA VAL A 455 13.43 -12.89 -8.29
C VAL A 455 12.35 -12.95 -7.21
N GLU A 456 12.65 -12.57 -5.96
CA GLU A 456 11.67 -12.44 -4.86
C GLU A 456 10.56 -11.44 -5.23
N LYS A 457 10.92 -10.27 -5.77
CA LYS A 457 9.93 -9.28 -6.22
C LYS A 457 8.99 -9.86 -7.29
N VAL A 458 9.53 -10.50 -8.34
CA VAL A 458 8.72 -11.14 -9.38
C VAL A 458 7.90 -12.31 -8.83
N PHE A 459 8.41 -13.03 -7.83
CA PHE A 459 7.68 -14.09 -7.15
C PHE A 459 6.37 -13.58 -6.53
N ARG A 460 6.35 -12.39 -5.92
CA ARG A 460 5.15 -11.79 -5.33
C ARG A 460 4.29 -10.99 -6.32
N MET A 461 4.88 -10.53 -7.42
CA MET A 461 4.19 -9.70 -8.41
C MET A 461 3.43 -10.52 -9.44
N TYR A 462 2.29 -10.01 -9.87
CA TYR A 462 1.48 -10.62 -10.92
C TYR A 462 0.72 -9.56 -11.73
N PRO A 463 0.58 -9.75 -13.07
CA PRO A 463 -0.31 -8.95 -13.87
C PRO A 463 -1.75 -9.34 -13.54
N ASP A 464 -2.62 -8.36 -13.29
CA ASP A 464 -4.03 -8.59 -13.02
C ASP A 464 -4.86 -7.83 -14.07
N PRO A 465 -5.72 -8.50 -14.86
CA PRO A 465 -6.57 -7.84 -15.85
C PRO A 465 -7.50 -6.77 -15.25
N SER A 466 -7.81 -6.87 -13.95
CA SER A 466 -8.61 -5.87 -13.22
C SER A 466 -7.79 -4.71 -12.66
N ALA A 467 -6.46 -4.80 -12.69
CA ALA A 467 -5.57 -3.76 -12.19
C ALA A 467 -5.70 -2.48 -13.04
N GLY A 468 -5.94 -1.37 -12.38
CA GLY A 468 -6.12 -0.06 -13.00
C GLY A 468 -4.87 0.82 -12.87
N PRO A 469 -4.94 2.07 -13.38
CA PRO A 469 -3.85 3.04 -13.21
C PRO A 469 -3.51 3.37 -11.75
N GLN A 470 -4.42 3.10 -10.82
CA GLN A 470 -4.23 3.30 -9.38
C GLN A 470 -3.50 2.14 -8.71
N ASP A 471 -3.47 0.95 -9.32
CA ASP A 471 -2.71 -0.19 -8.83
C ASP A 471 -1.26 0.01 -9.26
N VAL A 472 -0.41 0.45 -8.32
CA VAL A 472 0.95 0.87 -8.57
C VAL A 472 1.90 0.04 -7.72
N VAL A 473 2.85 -0.61 -8.38
CA VAL A 473 3.97 -1.29 -7.73
C VAL A 473 5.21 -0.39 -7.83
N VAL A 474 5.98 -0.35 -6.75
CA VAL A 474 7.19 0.46 -6.63
C VAL A 474 8.40 -0.47 -6.58
N VAL A 475 9.34 -0.28 -7.48
CA VAL A 475 10.54 -1.13 -7.61
C VAL A 475 11.79 -0.23 -7.54
N ASP A 476 12.79 -0.67 -6.80
CA ASP A 476 14.10 -0.02 -6.80
C ASP A 476 14.69 0.07 -8.22
N THR A 477 15.35 1.17 -8.54
CA THR A 477 15.90 1.42 -9.88
C THR A 477 16.92 0.35 -10.30
N LYS A 478 17.82 -0.09 -9.40
CA LYS A 478 18.80 -1.16 -9.71
C LYS A 478 18.12 -2.50 -9.96
N ILE A 479 17.06 -2.80 -9.18
CA ILE A 479 16.24 -4.00 -9.39
C ILE A 479 15.51 -3.93 -10.74
N ALA A 480 14.89 -2.78 -11.07
CA ALA A 480 14.18 -2.60 -12.33
C ALA A 480 15.12 -2.73 -13.55
N GLU A 481 16.33 -2.17 -13.46
CA GLU A 481 17.36 -2.31 -14.50
C GLU A 481 17.81 -3.78 -14.67
N PHE A 482 18.01 -4.48 -13.56
CA PHE A 482 18.34 -5.90 -13.56
C PHE A 482 17.22 -6.74 -14.20
N LEU A 483 15.97 -6.52 -13.79
CA LEU A 483 14.80 -7.18 -14.37
C LEU A 483 14.68 -6.92 -15.87
N LYS A 484 14.87 -5.69 -16.31
CA LYS A 484 14.83 -5.33 -17.73
C LYS A 484 15.89 -6.07 -18.55
N LYS A 485 17.05 -6.38 -17.97
CA LYS A 485 18.15 -7.06 -18.65
C LYS A 485 18.00 -8.58 -18.64
N HIS A 486 17.49 -9.16 -17.55
CA HIS A 486 17.57 -10.58 -17.27
C HIS A 486 16.23 -11.31 -17.20
N PHE A 487 15.10 -10.62 -16.97
CA PHE A 487 13.78 -11.23 -16.90
C PHE A 487 13.13 -11.23 -18.29
N LEU A 488 12.97 -12.43 -18.91
CA LEU A 488 12.54 -12.53 -20.29
C LEU A 488 11.10 -12.03 -20.54
N GLN A 489 10.23 -12.13 -19.55
CA GLN A 489 8.85 -11.65 -19.63
C GLN A 489 8.67 -10.22 -19.09
N TYR A 490 9.74 -9.43 -19.01
CA TYR A 490 9.74 -8.07 -18.47
C TYR A 490 8.63 -7.20 -19.05
N GLU A 491 8.49 -7.16 -20.37
CA GLU A 491 7.50 -6.33 -21.06
C GLU A 491 6.04 -6.72 -20.74
N ASN A 492 5.78 -7.96 -20.31
CA ASN A 492 4.44 -8.42 -19.92
C ASN A 492 4.05 -7.93 -18.51
N TYR A 493 5.02 -7.67 -17.64
CA TYR A 493 4.83 -7.24 -16.26
C TYR A 493 4.98 -5.72 -16.10
N PHE A 494 5.98 -5.12 -16.74
CA PHE A 494 6.47 -3.77 -16.48
C PHE A 494 6.28 -2.82 -17.68
N HIS A 495 5.24 -3.02 -18.47
CA HIS A 495 4.99 -2.26 -19.71
C HIS A 495 4.39 -0.86 -19.51
N HIS A 496 3.99 -0.49 -18.29
CA HIS A 496 3.42 0.82 -17.96
C HIS A 496 4.23 1.55 -16.87
N PRO A 497 5.45 2.02 -17.15
CA PRO A 497 6.16 2.87 -16.22
C PRO A 497 5.43 4.21 -16.06
N ILE A 498 5.34 4.69 -14.83
CA ILE A 498 4.74 5.99 -14.52
C ILE A 498 5.87 7.03 -14.51
N GLU A 499 5.88 7.90 -15.52
CA GLU A 499 6.81 9.03 -15.63
C GLU A 499 6.34 10.20 -14.74
N GLU A 500 6.27 10.04 -13.44
CA GLU A 500 6.10 11.16 -12.53
C GLU A 500 7.47 11.67 -12.08
N LYS A 501 7.61 13.00 -12.00
CA LYS A 501 8.72 13.64 -11.30
C LYS A 501 8.57 13.40 -9.82
N THR A 502 9.02 12.23 -9.36
CA THR A 502 9.00 11.90 -7.94
C THR A 502 10.20 12.52 -7.24
N ASP A 503 10.00 12.89 -5.97
CA ASP A 503 11.11 13.28 -5.09
C ASP A 503 11.99 12.08 -4.68
N GLN A 504 11.69 10.88 -5.18
CA GLN A 504 12.36 9.61 -4.90
C GLN A 504 12.90 8.98 -6.20
N PRO A 505 14.04 9.46 -6.72
CA PRO A 505 14.64 8.98 -7.97
C PRO A 505 15.16 7.53 -7.88
N GLU A 506 15.31 6.99 -6.69
CA GLU A 506 15.73 5.61 -6.43
C GLU A 506 14.69 4.56 -6.78
N TYR A 507 13.43 4.96 -7.06
CA TYR A 507 12.34 4.04 -7.38
C TYR A 507 11.72 4.31 -8.73
N VAL A 508 11.35 3.22 -9.42
CA VAL A 508 10.49 3.23 -10.62
C VAL A 508 9.11 2.72 -10.22
N ARG A 509 8.07 3.36 -10.73
CA ARG A 509 6.69 2.98 -10.49
C ARG A 509 6.08 2.35 -11.73
N PHE A 510 5.35 1.27 -11.55
CA PHE A 510 4.64 0.57 -12.62
C PHE A 510 3.17 0.45 -12.27
N SER A 511 2.28 0.78 -13.21
CA SER A 511 0.83 0.56 -13.08
C SER A 511 0.40 -0.74 -13.74
N HIS A 512 -0.84 -1.17 -13.49
CA HIS A 512 -1.45 -2.37 -14.07
C HIS A 512 -0.78 -3.69 -13.63
N ILE A 513 -0.10 -3.68 -12.51
CA ILE A 513 0.50 -4.83 -11.87
C ILE A 513 0.16 -4.80 -10.38
N LYS A 514 -0.03 -5.95 -9.78
CA LYS A 514 -0.25 -6.12 -8.34
C LYS A 514 0.86 -6.95 -7.74
N GLU A 515 1.02 -6.86 -6.42
CA GLU A 515 1.90 -7.72 -5.65
C GLU A 515 1.21 -8.21 -4.39
N ASP A 516 1.55 -9.41 -3.97
CA ASP A 516 1.20 -9.90 -2.64
C ASP A 516 1.99 -9.11 -1.58
N GLU A 517 1.38 -8.86 -0.41
CA GLU A 517 1.93 -7.97 0.62
C GLU A 517 3.32 -8.46 1.06
N GLN A 518 4.29 -7.55 1.13
CA GLN A 518 5.58 -7.84 1.76
C GLN A 518 5.36 -8.04 3.26
N TYR A 519 5.61 -9.26 3.72
CA TYR A 519 5.27 -9.66 5.08
C TYR A 519 6.24 -9.11 6.10
N ASP A 520 7.55 -9.09 5.79
CA ASP A 520 8.60 -8.59 6.69
C ASP A 520 9.62 -7.67 6.01
N ASP A 521 10.48 -7.08 6.82
CA ASP A 521 11.59 -6.26 6.38
C ASP A 521 12.58 -7.12 5.57
N LEU A 522 13.11 -6.60 4.47
CA LEU A 522 14.00 -7.33 3.58
C LEU A 522 15.40 -6.75 3.61
N THR A 523 16.31 -7.53 4.15
CA THR A 523 17.73 -7.16 4.31
C THR A 523 18.64 -8.26 3.79
N VAL A 524 19.56 -7.90 2.91
CA VAL A 524 20.59 -8.82 2.38
C VAL A 524 21.93 -8.13 2.40
N LEU A 525 22.95 -8.79 2.95
CA LEU A 525 24.35 -8.37 2.87
C LEU A 525 25.17 -9.51 2.28
N GLY A 526 25.76 -9.29 1.14
CA GLY A 526 26.68 -10.20 0.48
C GLY A 526 28.12 -9.73 0.56
N ILE A 527 29.04 -10.64 0.77
CA ILE A 527 30.49 -10.40 0.83
C ILE A 527 31.18 -11.44 -0.03
N LYS A 528 31.91 -11.01 -1.04
CA LYS A 528 32.70 -11.91 -1.92
C LYS A 528 34.17 -11.65 -1.71
N LYS A 529 34.94 -12.70 -1.35
CA LYS A 529 36.39 -12.62 -1.26
C LYS A 529 37.01 -12.77 -2.67
N LYS A 530 37.90 -11.85 -3.02
CA LYS A 530 38.70 -11.91 -4.26
C LYS A 530 39.95 -12.76 -4.12
#